data_413f96a564046231ba43bbebd37e6f65
#
_entry.id   413f96a564046231ba43bbebd37e6f65
#
_cell.length_a   1.000
_cell.length_b   1.000
_cell.length_c   1.000
_cell.angle_alpha   90.00
_cell.angle_beta   90.00
_cell.angle_gamma   90.00
#
_symmetry.space_group_name_H-M   'P 1'
#
loop_
_entity.id
_entity.type
_entity.pdbx_description
1 polymer ?
#
loop_
_entity_poly.entity_id
_entity_poly.type
_entity_poly.pdbx_seq_one_letter_code
_entity_poly.pdbx_strand_id
1 'polypeptide(L)'
;MFSKRLPPVHEENRVTRALAARARPHLDLTVSNPTAVALRSGGVDLFADVEGDAGLLAPLADPRGLVYEPDPRGLRRARLAVSNWYAAVHGVLAPPERLVLTASTSEAYGWLFKVLADPGDAVLVPAPSYPLLDALANLESVTLARYPLAAEDGFRVHASAVAHEVTRLAETGVRTAAVVVVNPNNPTGSSIGAAELDALLALAAEKGFAVISDEVFVDYRYSSRPDDVPVAAVRSEALVFSLGGLSKSAALPQLKLGWILANGPAAPLEDALRRLEWVADTYLSVGTPVQLALPRLLEHGRRAVEAIWARVLRNERALRAAFPAGGAVTVAPVAAGWAACLRVPAVRPEEEIVLDLLESHDVLVHPGYFYEFPSEAWLVVSLLPPPDVFAEGAQRLARALL
;
A
#
# COMPACT_ATOMS: atom_id res chain seq x y z
N MET A 1 32.32 1.41 -9.54
CA MET A 1 31.99 0.24 -10.37
C MET A 1 30.46 0.03 -10.46
N PHE A 2 29.70 0.20 -9.36
CA PHE A 2 28.25 -0.02 -9.36
C PHE A 2 27.46 1.25 -9.70
N SER A 3 26.20 1.06 -10.13
CA SER A 3 25.27 2.16 -10.41
C SER A 3 24.97 2.97 -9.14
N LYS A 4 24.90 4.30 -9.28
CA LYS A 4 24.52 5.22 -8.20
C LYS A 4 23.01 5.15 -7.86
N ARG A 5 22.22 4.45 -8.67
CA ARG A 5 20.79 4.21 -8.42
C ARG A 5 20.54 3.27 -7.24
N LEU A 6 21.52 2.47 -6.90
CA LEU A 6 21.45 1.63 -5.71
C LEU A 6 22.06 2.39 -4.52
N PRO A 7 21.40 2.35 -3.35
CA PRO A 7 22.02 2.91 -2.16
C PRO A 7 23.32 2.19 -1.86
N PRO A 8 24.29 2.84 -1.21
CA PRO A 8 25.42 2.13 -0.64
C PRO A 8 24.87 1.04 0.30
N VAL A 9 25.65 -0.04 0.49
CA VAL A 9 25.28 -1.08 1.46
C VAL A 9 24.97 -0.39 2.79
N HIS A 10 23.70 -0.43 3.19
CA HIS A 10 23.28 0.23 4.42
C HIS A 10 23.84 -0.54 5.62
N GLU A 11 24.39 0.18 6.57
CA GLU A 11 24.57 -0.37 7.92
C GLU A 11 23.17 -0.70 8.46
N GLU A 12 23.03 -1.89 9.04
CA GLU A 12 21.79 -2.26 9.73
C GLU A 12 21.47 -1.21 10.81
N ASN A 13 20.21 -0.76 10.87
CA ASN A 13 19.78 0.16 11.91
C ASN A 13 19.87 -0.50 13.30
N ARG A 14 19.84 0.31 14.35
CA ARG A 14 19.98 -0.19 15.73
C ARG A 14 18.87 -1.19 16.12
N VAL A 15 17.65 -0.98 15.68
CA VAL A 15 16.51 -1.89 15.94
C VAL A 15 16.75 -3.26 15.30
N THR A 16 17.17 -3.29 14.04
CA THR A 16 17.51 -4.53 13.31
C THR A 16 18.66 -5.28 14.00
N ARG A 17 19.72 -4.56 14.41
CA ARG A 17 20.84 -5.17 15.15
C ARG A 17 20.42 -5.72 16.51
N ALA A 18 19.61 -4.97 17.26
CA ALA A 18 19.09 -5.41 18.55
C ALA A 18 18.23 -6.66 18.41
N LEU A 19 17.36 -6.70 17.38
CA LEU A 19 16.52 -7.85 17.07
C LEU A 19 17.36 -9.09 16.69
N ALA A 20 18.37 -8.93 15.84
CA ALA A 20 19.27 -10.03 15.43
C ALA A 20 20.11 -10.59 16.60
N ALA A 21 20.52 -9.74 17.53
CA ALA A 21 21.29 -10.12 18.71
C ALA A 21 20.42 -10.77 19.81
N ARG A 22 19.11 -10.72 19.68
CA ARG A 22 18.19 -11.12 20.73
C ARG A 22 17.96 -12.63 20.75
N ALA A 23 18.14 -13.26 21.91
CA ALA A 23 17.87 -14.68 22.13
C ALA A 23 16.50 -14.93 22.82
N ARG A 24 15.90 -13.90 23.46
CA ARG A 24 14.62 -14.05 24.15
C ARG A 24 13.43 -13.88 23.19
N PRO A 25 12.32 -14.62 23.40
CA PRO A 25 11.09 -14.39 22.65
C PRO A 25 10.54 -12.98 22.87
N HIS A 26 9.84 -12.46 21.87
CA HIS A 26 9.14 -11.17 21.95
C HIS A 26 7.81 -11.25 21.21
N LEU A 27 6.92 -10.32 21.51
CA LEU A 27 5.67 -10.12 20.77
C LEU A 27 5.93 -9.16 19.61
N ASP A 28 5.82 -9.67 18.40
CA ASP A 28 6.06 -8.87 17.20
C ASP A 28 4.75 -8.22 16.72
N LEU A 29 4.61 -6.93 16.96
CA LEU A 29 3.51 -6.10 16.48
C LEU A 29 3.85 -5.37 15.17
N THR A 30 4.87 -5.83 14.42
CA THR A 30 5.24 -5.26 13.12
C THR A 30 4.84 -6.14 11.94
N VAL A 31 4.40 -7.39 12.19
CA VAL A 31 4.07 -8.36 11.14
C VAL A 31 2.98 -7.82 10.22
N SER A 32 3.32 -7.62 8.95
CA SER A 32 2.40 -7.12 7.91
C SER A 32 2.14 -8.14 6.79
N ASN A 33 2.69 -9.36 6.92
CA ASN A 33 2.48 -10.46 5.98
C ASN A 33 1.26 -11.28 6.37
N PRO A 34 0.15 -11.28 5.60
CA PRO A 34 -1.06 -12.00 5.94
C PRO A 34 -0.86 -13.53 5.93
N THR A 35 0.14 -14.04 5.22
CA THR A 35 0.42 -15.48 5.15
C THR A 35 1.28 -15.98 6.32
N ALA A 36 1.92 -15.08 7.07
CA ALA A 36 2.73 -15.42 8.24
C ALA A 36 1.91 -15.50 9.55
N VAL A 37 0.65 -15.04 9.50
CA VAL A 37 -0.25 -15.05 10.66
C VAL A 37 -1.35 -16.07 10.43
N ALA A 38 -1.57 -16.98 11.37
CA ALA A 38 -2.61 -18.02 11.27
C ALA A 38 -4.00 -17.38 11.07
N LEU A 39 -4.46 -17.32 9.84
CA LEU A 39 -5.79 -16.82 9.47
C LEU A 39 -6.75 -17.99 9.38
N ARG A 40 -7.84 -17.93 10.17
CA ARG A 40 -8.89 -18.95 10.19
C ARG A 40 -10.24 -18.35 9.93
N SER A 41 -11.04 -19.04 9.10
CA SER A 41 -12.46 -18.73 8.87
C SER A 41 -13.27 -19.99 9.02
N GLY A 42 -14.30 -19.95 9.88
CA GLY A 42 -15.15 -21.13 10.13
C GLY A 42 -14.40 -22.35 10.68
N GLY A 43 -13.25 -22.15 11.38
CA GLY A 43 -12.41 -23.23 11.89
C GLY A 43 -11.37 -23.76 10.92
N VAL A 44 -11.39 -23.30 9.66
CA VAL A 44 -10.45 -23.69 8.59
C VAL A 44 -9.32 -22.66 8.53
N ASP A 45 -8.06 -23.14 8.49
CA ASP A 45 -6.90 -22.30 8.23
C ASP A 45 -6.86 -21.95 6.73
N LEU A 46 -6.98 -20.67 6.41
CA LEU A 46 -7.11 -20.21 5.01
C LEU A 46 -5.87 -20.46 4.15
N PHE A 47 -4.72 -20.77 4.77
CA PHE A 47 -3.45 -20.97 4.05
C PHE A 47 -2.80 -22.35 4.33
N ALA A 48 -3.18 -23.05 5.40
CA ALA A 48 -2.59 -24.34 5.77
C ALA A 48 -3.43 -25.54 5.31
N ASP A 49 -4.76 -25.40 5.23
CA ASP A 49 -5.65 -26.50 4.84
C ASP A 49 -5.79 -26.60 3.30
N VAL A 50 -4.65 -26.51 2.60
CA VAL A 50 -4.61 -26.59 1.13
C VAL A 50 -4.99 -27.99 0.63
N GLU A 51 -4.86 -29.04 1.46
CA GLU A 51 -5.24 -30.41 1.09
C GLU A 51 -6.74 -30.58 0.81
N GLY A 52 -7.59 -29.78 1.44
CA GLY A 52 -9.05 -29.81 1.22
C GLY A 52 -9.55 -28.95 0.05
N ASP A 53 -8.78 -27.96 -0.40
CA ASP A 53 -9.17 -27.05 -1.50
C ASP A 53 -8.22 -27.16 -2.70
N ALA A 54 -8.10 -28.38 -3.26
CA ALA A 54 -7.48 -28.58 -4.58
C ALA A 54 -8.04 -27.60 -5.61
N GLY A 55 -9.22 -27.08 -5.37
CA GLY A 55 -9.91 -26.09 -6.18
C GLY A 55 -9.20 -24.74 -6.30
N LEU A 56 -8.48 -24.25 -5.28
CA LEU A 56 -7.76 -22.98 -5.37
C LEU A 56 -6.53 -23.06 -6.26
N LEU A 57 -5.78 -24.16 -6.16
CA LEU A 57 -4.57 -24.38 -6.93
C LEU A 57 -4.81 -25.05 -8.29
N ALA A 58 -5.95 -25.74 -8.47
CA ALA A 58 -6.27 -26.44 -9.73
C ALA A 58 -6.15 -25.52 -10.98
N PRO A 59 -6.58 -24.26 -10.98
CA PRO A 59 -6.40 -23.39 -12.14
C PRO A 59 -4.94 -23.05 -12.45
N LEU A 60 -4.02 -23.18 -11.50
CA LEU A 60 -2.58 -23.01 -11.75
C LEU A 60 -1.99 -24.18 -12.55
N ALA A 61 -2.64 -25.34 -12.51
CA ALA A 61 -2.28 -26.52 -13.28
C ALA A 61 -3.02 -26.60 -14.64
N ASP A 62 -3.68 -25.55 -15.08
CA ASP A 62 -4.38 -25.51 -16.38
C ASP A 62 -3.37 -25.72 -17.51
N PRO A 63 -3.56 -26.72 -18.41
CA PRO A 63 -2.63 -27.02 -19.50
C PRO A 63 -2.37 -25.82 -20.44
N ARG A 64 -3.29 -24.88 -20.53
CA ARG A 64 -3.11 -23.64 -21.28
C ARG A 64 -1.99 -22.77 -20.70
N GLY A 65 -1.64 -22.95 -19.42
CA GLY A 65 -0.51 -22.30 -18.79
C GLY A 65 0.86 -22.74 -19.32
N LEU A 66 0.91 -23.85 -20.11
CA LEU A 66 2.11 -24.34 -20.77
C LEU A 66 2.30 -23.77 -22.19
N VAL A 67 1.32 -23.03 -22.70
CA VAL A 67 1.39 -22.43 -24.03
C VAL A 67 1.93 -21.00 -23.89
N TYR A 68 2.97 -20.68 -24.64
CA TYR A 68 3.50 -19.32 -24.72
C TYR A 68 2.70 -18.51 -25.72
N GLU A 69 1.78 -17.73 -25.20
CA GLU A 69 0.93 -16.80 -25.96
C GLU A 69 0.89 -15.47 -25.19
N PRO A 70 1.93 -14.63 -25.33
CA PRO A 70 2.05 -13.40 -24.54
C PRO A 70 1.02 -12.37 -24.98
N ASP A 71 0.35 -11.78 -24.00
CA ASP A 71 -0.44 -10.54 -24.14
C ASP A 71 0.27 -9.47 -23.28
N PRO A 72 0.84 -8.43 -23.86
CA PRO A 72 1.59 -7.41 -23.10
C PRO A 72 0.81 -6.79 -21.95
N ARG A 73 -0.49 -6.56 -22.12
CA ARG A 73 -1.36 -6.04 -21.07
C ARG A 73 -1.84 -7.11 -20.09
N GLY A 74 -1.48 -8.36 -20.32
CA GLY A 74 -2.01 -9.53 -19.63
C GLY A 74 -3.27 -10.08 -20.31
N LEU A 75 -3.52 -11.37 -20.15
CA LEU A 75 -4.61 -12.09 -20.81
C LEU A 75 -5.95 -11.36 -20.64
N ARG A 76 -6.69 -11.17 -21.73
CA ARG A 76 -7.99 -10.48 -21.70
C ARG A 76 -8.94 -11.07 -20.66
N ARG A 77 -8.96 -12.41 -20.49
CA ARG A 77 -9.80 -13.06 -19.46
C ARG A 77 -9.40 -12.67 -18.03
N ALA A 78 -8.12 -12.46 -17.76
CA ALA A 78 -7.63 -12.03 -16.45
C ALA A 78 -8.00 -10.56 -16.20
N ARG A 79 -7.83 -9.69 -17.19
CA ARG A 79 -8.27 -8.30 -17.12
C ARG A 79 -9.80 -8.18 -16.91
N LEU A 80 -10.57 -9.06 -17.56
CA LEU A 80 -12.02 -9.15 -17.33
C LEU A 80 -12.35 -9.61 -15.91
N ALA A 81 -11.57 -10.51 -15.32
CA ALA A 81 -11.76 -10.91 -13.91
C ALA A 81 -11.53 -9.73 -12.95
N VAL A 82 -10.51 -8.91 -13.19
CA VAL A 82 -10.27 -7.67 -12.42
C VAL A 82 -11.44 -6.68 -12.62
N SER A 83 -11.90 -6.50 -13.86
CA SER A 83 -13.06 -5.64 -14.18
C SER A 83 -14.31 -6.07 -13.40
N ASN A 84 -14.60 -7.37 -13.39
CA ASN A 84 -15.75 -7.94 -12.67
C ASN A 84 -15.58 -7.79 -11.15
N TRP A 85 -14.36 -7.93 -10.63
CA TRP A 85 -14.06 -7.72 -9.22
C TRP A 85 -14.33 -6.26 -8.81
N TYR A 86 -13.86 -5.26 -9.59
CA TYR A 86 -14.17 -3.85 -9.33
C TYR A 86 -15.68 -3.59 -9.31
N ALA A 87 -16.41 -4.16 -10.26
CA ALA A 87 -17.87 -4.00 -10.30
C ALA A 87 -18.55 -4.64 -9.09
N ALA A 88 -18.14 -5.85 -8.71
CA ALA A 88 -18.78 -6.62 -7.64
C ALA A 88 -18.45 -6.10 -6.23
N VAL A 89 -17.21 -5.64 -6.02
CA VAL A 89 -16.70 -5.24 -4.68
C VAL A 89 -16.85 -3.75 -4.44
N HIS A 90 -16.58 -2.93 -5.45
CA HIS A 90 -16.52 -1.47 -5.32
C HIS A 90 -17.62 -0.74 -6.10
N GLY A 91 -18.44 -1.45 -6.87
CA GLY A 91 -19.48 -0.82 -7.71
C GLY A 91 -18.91 0.05 -8.84
N VAL A 92 -17.67 -0.20 -9.24
CA VAL A 92 -16.92 0.62 -10.20
C VAL A 92 -16.81 -0.08 -11.55
N LEU A 93 -17.13 0.65 -12.62
CA LEU A 93 -16.88 0.18 -13.98
C LEU A 93 -15.40 0.37 -14.33
N ALA A 94 -14.68 -0.73 -14.47
CA ALA A 94 -13.27 -0.78 -14.88
C ALA A 94 -13.13 -1.51 -16.22
N PRO A 95 -13.16 -0.81 -17.37
CA PRO A 95 -13.08 -1.45 -18.68
C PRO A 95 -11.81 -2.29 -18.83
N PRO A 96 -11.88 -3.55 -19.28
CA PRO A 96 -10.70 -4.41 -19.43
C PRO A 96 -9.61 -3.82 -20.34
N GLU A 97 -10.00 -2.95 -21.27
CA GLU A 97 -9.12 -2.25 -22.20
C GLU A 97 -8.24 -1.17 -21.52
N ARG A 98 -8.64 -0.75 -20.30
CA ARG A 98 -7.91 0.23 -19.47
C ARG A 98 -7.06 -0.44 -18.38
N LEU A 99 -7.04 -1.77 -18.35
CA LEU A 99 -6.29 -2.56 -17.38
C LEU A 99 -4.99 -3.08 -17.99
N VAL A 100 -3.89 -2.96 -17.22
CA VAL A 100 -2.59 -3.57 -17.53
C VAL A 100 -2.17 -4.39 -16.30
N LEU A 101 -1.87 -5.66 -16.49
CA LEU A 101 -1.41 -6.55 -15.40
C LEU A 101 0.09 -6.37 -15.17
N THR A 102 0.49 -6.49 -13.91
CA THR A 102 1.88 -6.38 -13.45
C THR A 102 2.17 -7.50 -12.44
N ALA A 103 3.45 -7.81 -12.20
CA ALA A 103 3.81 -8.81 -11.19
C ALA A 103 3.62 -8.29 -9.74
N SER A 104 3.52 -6.98 -9.55
CA SER A 104 3.25 -6.33 -8.26
C SER A 104 2.92 -4.85 -8.45
N THR A 105 2.39 -4.19 -7.42
CA THR A 105 2.25 -2.74 -7.44
C THR A 105 3.60 -2.02 -7.47
N SER A 106 4.67 -2.62 -6.90
CA SER A 106 6.03 -2.09 -7.03
C SER A 106 6.49 -2.05 -8.49
N GLU A 107 6.20 -3.09 -9.28
CA GLU A 107 6.46 -3.08 -10.72
C GLU A 107 5.58 -2.05 -11.44
N ALA A 108 4.30 -1.94 -11.05
CA ALA A 108 3.39 -0.94 -11.60
C ALA A 108 3.94 0.49 -11.40
N TYR A 109 4.47 0.82 -10.23
CA TYR A 109 5.17 2.08 -9.99
C TYR A 109 6.36 2.27 -10.92
N GLY A 110 7.24 1.28 -11.02
CA GLY A 110 8.41 1.35 -11.92
C GLY A 110 8.01 1.55 -13.38
N TRP A 111 6.94 0.91 -13.85
CA TRP A 111 6.44 1.12 -15.21
C TRP A 111 5.83 2.50 -15.40
N LEU A 112 5.06 2.99 -14.43
CA LEU A 112 4.49 4.33 -14.50
C LEU A 112 5.58 5.42 -14.44
N PHE A 113 6.62 5.24 -13.63
CA PHE A 113 7.75 6.17 -13.61
C PHE A 113 8.47 6.21 -14.96
N LYS A 114 8.69 5.05 -15.61
CA LYS A 114 9.26 4.99 -16.99
C LYS A 114 8.39 5.68 -18.04
N VAL A 115 7.06 5.63 -17.88
CA VAL A 115 6.13 6.20 -18.86
C VAL A 115 5.94 7.70 -18.66
N LEU A 116 5.96 8.18 -17.42
CA LEU A 116 5.57 9.54 -17.05
C LEU A 116 6.76 10.48 -16.82
N ALA A 117 7.93 9.95 -16.41
CA ALA A 117 9.06 10.75 -15.96
C ALA A 117 10.31 10.49 -16.78
N ASP A 118 11.05 11.54 -17.07
CA ASP A 118 12.43 11.47 -17.52
C ASP A 118 13.39 11.46 -16.31
N PRO A 119 14.64 10.99 -16.49
CA PRO A 119 15.63 11.05 -15.41
C PRO A 119 15.81 12.47 -14.86
N GLY A 120 15.61 12.65 -13.57
CA GLY A 120 15.68 13.93 -12.88
C GLY A 120 14.34 14.65 -12.69
N ASP A 121 13.29 14.24 -13.37
CA ASP A 121 11.93 14.69 -13.06
C ASP A 121 11.52 14.26 -11.65
N ALA A 122 10.56 14.95 -11.07
CA ALA A 122 10.06 14.64 -9.73
C ALA A 122 8.74 13.87 -9.76
N VAL A 123 8.64 12.96 -8.80
CA VAL A 123 7.36 12.38 -8.37
C VAL A 123 7.13 12.82 -6.92
N LEU A 124 5.95 13.38 -6.64
CA LEU A 124 5.55 13.75 -5.29
C LEU A 124 4.85 12.59 -4.60
N VAL A 125 5.20 12.34 -3.35
CA VAL A 125 4.59 11.30 -2.51
C VAL A 125 4.13 11.86 -1.17
N PRO A 126 3.13 11.28 -0.51
CA PRO A 126 2.71 11.72 0.82
C PRO A 126 3.77 11.38 1.88
N ALA A 127 3.86 12.20 2.93
CA ALA A 127 4.60 11.92 4.15
C ALA A 127 3.71 12.20 5.38
N PRO A 128 3.44 11.21 6.26
CA PRO A 128 4.00 9.85 6.28
C PRO A 128 3.43 8.93 5.21
N SER A 129 4.25 7.94 4.77
CA SER A 129 3.84 6.93 3.81
C SER A 129 4.74 5.68 3.84
N TYR A 130 4.49 4.78 2.91
CA TYR A 130 5.19 3.53 2.77
C TYR A 130 6.63 3.73 2.23
N PRO A 131 7.68 3.20 2.90
CA PRO A 131 9.08 3.57 2.63
C PRO A 131 9.66 3.02 1.31
N LEU A 132 8.95 2.14 0.58
CA LEU A 132 9.47 1.53 -0.65
C LEU A 132 9.59 2.52 -1.81
N LEU A 133 8.87 3.63 -1.77
CA LEU A 133 8.82 4.60 -2.88
C LEU A 133 10.20 5.22 -3.19
N ASP A 134 11.05 5.44 -2.17
CA ASP A 134 12.42 5.93 -2.38
C ASP A 134 13.26 4.97 -3.22
N ALA A 135 13.20 3.67 -2.90
CA ALA A 135 13.94 2.67 -3.66
C ALA A 135 13.46 2.59 -5.11
N LEU A 136 12.14 2.64 -5.33
CA LEU A 136 11.55 2.61 -6.68
C LEU A 136 11.93 3.84 -7.50
N ALA A 137 11.87 5.05 -6.90
CA ALA A 137 12.25 6.29 -7.58
C ALA A 137 13.74 6.29 -7.94
N ASN A 138 14.60 5.88 -7.03
CA ASN A 138 16.04 5.78 -7.27
C ASN A 138 16.37 4.81 -8.42
N LEU A 139 15.73 3.65 -8.48
CA LEU A 139 15.92 2.67 -9.56
C LEU A 139 15.56 3.25 -10.93
N GLU A 140 14.58 4.11 -11.00
CA GLU A 140 14.13 4.77 -12.22
C GLU A 140 14.84 6.13 -12.48
N SER A 141 15.77 6.53 -11.61
CA SER A 141 16.46 7.84 -11.69
C SER A 141 15.51 9.04 -11.60
N VAL A 142 14.42 8.89 -10.86
CA VAL A 142 13.40 9.92 -10.62
C VAL A 142 13.67 10.56 -9.26
N THR A 143 13.48 11.86 -9.17
CA THR A 143 13.56 12.60 -7.90
C THR A 143 12.30 12.37 -7.09
N LEU A 144 12.44 11.92 -5.85
CA LEU A 144 11.30 11.83 -4.94
C LEU A 144 11.18 13.12 -4.13
N ALA A 145 10.03 13.77 -4.19
CA ALA A 145 9.68 14.90 -3.34
C ALA A 145 8.45 14.55 -2.47
N ARG A 146 8.30 15.22 -1.34
CA ARG A 146 7.25 14.88 -0.36
C ARG A 146 6.30 16.04 -0.13
N TYR A 147 5.00 15.72 -0.03
CA TYR A 147 4.01 16.65 0.48
C TYR A 147 3.46 16.14 1.82
N PRO A 148 3.24 17.04 2.82
CA PRO A 148 2.89 16.63 4.16
C PRO A 148 1.42 16.19 4.26
N LEU A 149 1.18 15.17 5.08
CA LEU A 149 -0.13 14.82 5.63
C LEU A 149 -0.12 15.17 7.12
N ALA A 150 -0.93 16.15 7.53
CA ALA A 150 -0.96 16.63 8.90
C ALA A 150 -1.83 15.73 9.81
N ALA A 151 -1.30 15.38 10.98
CA ALA A 151 -2.03 14.55 11.95
C ALA A 151 -3.24 15.26 12.53
N GLU A 152 -3.16 16.58 12.67
CA GLU A 152 -4.19 17.45 13.26
C GLU A 152 -5.49 17.45 12.45
N ASP A 153 -5.43 17.14 11.16
CA ASP A 153 -6.59 17.03 10.27
C ASP A 153 -6.90 15.59 9.83
N GLY A 154 -6.28 14.60 10.49
CA GLY A 154 -6.48 13.18 10.19
C GLY A 154 -5.73 12.69 8.97
N PHE A 155 -4.59 13.28 8.65
CA PHE A 155 -3.71 12.91 7.55
C PHE A 155 -4.37 13.02 6.16
N ARG A 156 -5.13 14.07 5.95
CA ARG A 156 -5.84 14.30 4.68
C ARG A 156 -4.90 14.82 3.58
N VAL A 157 -5.26 14.54 2.34
CA VAL A 157 -4.56 15.07 1.17
C VAL A 157 -5.10 16.46 0.85
N HIS A 158 -4.24 17.47 0.90
CA HIS A 158 -4.58 18.84 0.52
C HIS A 158 -3.93 19.23 -0.80
N ALA A 159 -4.74 19.58 -1.79
CA ALA A 159 -4.24 20.07 -3.08
C ALA A 159 -3.33 21.31 -2.93
N SER A 160 -3.54 22.15 -1.90
CA SER A 160 -2.68 23.30 -1.61
C SER A 160 -1.26 22.89 -1.17
N ALA A 161 -1.11 21.81 -0.39
CA ALA A 161 0.20 21.29 0.00
C ALA A 161 0.94 20.72 -1.21
N VAL A 162 0.21 20.01 -2.09
CA VAL A 162 0.77 19.52 -3.37
C VAL A 162 1.16 20.68 -4.25
N ALA A 163 0.31 21.72 -4.41
CA ALA A 163 0.58 22.90 -5.23
C ALA A 163 1.84 23.64 -4.78
N HIS A 164 2.05 23.75 -3.45
CA HIS A 164 3.24 24.36 -2.87
C HIS A 164 4.52 23.63 -3.35
N GLU A 165 4.56 22.30 -3.22
CA GLU A 165 5.72 21.51 -3.62
C GLU A 165 5.95 21.50 -5.14
N VAL A 166 4.86 21.43 -5.94
CA VAL A 166 4.94 21.55 -7.40
C VAL A 166 5.56 22.89 -7.80
N THR A 167 5.15 23.98 -7.15
CA THR A 167 5.70 25.32 -7.40
C THR A 167 7.18 25.41 -7.01
N ARG A 168 7.52 24.93 -5.82
CA ARG A 168 8.90 24.88 -5.34
C ARG A 168 9.85 24.11 -6.27
N LEU A 169 9.40 22.97 -6.79
CA LEU A 169 10.16 22.19 -7.78
C LEU A 169 10.34 22.95 -9.10
N ALA A 170 9.26 23.56 -9.59
CA ALA A 170 9.31 24.35 -10.82
C ALA A 170 10.27 25.54 -10.73
N GLU A 171 10.38 26.20 -9.57
CA GLU A 171 11.34 27.28 -9.31
C GLU A 171 12.79 26.81 -9.41
N THR A 172 13.06 25.52 -9.16
CA THR A 172 14.38 24.90 -9.32
C THR A 172 14.60 24.26 -10.70
N GLY A 173 13.63 24.41 -11.60
CA GLY A 173 13.67 23.83 -12.94
C GLY A 173 13.36 22.33 -13.03
N VAL A 174 12.81 21.76 -11.96
CA VAL A 174 12.43 20.35 -11.90
C VAL A 174 10.95 20.18 -12.24
N ARG A 175 10.66 19.35 -13.26
CA ARG A 175 9.29 19.05 -13.69
C ARG A 175 8.65 18.02 -12.72
N THR A 176 7.44 18.27 -12.27
CA THR A 176 6.62 17.27 -11.61
C THR A 176 5.96 16.38 -12.65
N ALA A 177 6.31 15.10 -12.67
CA ALA A 177 5.76 14.10 -13.59
C ALA A 177 4.48 13.46 -13.07
N ALA A 178 4.44 13.15 -11.77
CA ALA A 178 3.29 12.55 -11.14
C ALA A 178 3.18 12.92 -9.65
N VAL A 179 1.98 12.80 -9.12
CA VAL A 179 1.67 12.86 -7.68
C VAL A 179 1.07 11.53 -7.27
N VAL A 180 1.66 10.91 -6.25
CA VAL A 180 1.17 9.67 -5.67
C VAL A 180 0.22 9.99 -4.53
N VAL A 181 -0.93 9.32 -4.51
CA VAL A 181 -1.85 9.23 -3.37
C VAL A 181 -1.89 7.77 -2.92
N VAL A 182 -1.68 7.50 -1.65
CA VAL A 182 -1.87 6.16 -1.09
C VAL A 182 -3.25 6.13 -0.44
N ASN A 183 -4.18 5.33 -0.99
CA ASN A 183 -5.61 5.43 -0.68
C ASN A 183 -6.28 4.05 -0.48
N PRO A 184 -6.44 3.58 0.73
CA PRO A 184 -6.06 4.19 2.02
C PRO A 184 -4.55 4.27 2.25
N ASN A 185 -4.11 5.31 2.98
CA ASN A 185 -2.69 5.51 3.26
C ASN A 185 -2.15 4.48 4.27
N ASN A 186 -0.93 4.06 4.06
CA ASN A 186 -0.17 3.22 4.99
C ASN A 186 1.02 4.04 5.53
N PRO A 187 1.12 4.31 6.87
CA PRO A 187 0.44 3.58 7.94
C PRO A 187 -0.81 4.26 8.53
N THR A 188 -1.18 5.46 8.10
CA THR A 188 -2.18 6.29 8.80
C THR A 188 -3.63 5.80 8.64
N GLY A 189 -3.91 5.02 7.60
CA GLY A 189 -5.26 4.57 7.28
C GLY A 189 -6.19 5.67 6.76
N SER A 190 -5.68 6.85 6.44
CA SER A 190 -6.48 7.94 5.88
C SER A 190 -6.88 7.65 4.43
N SER A 191 -8.04 8.17 4.01
CA SER A 191 -8.56 8.04 2.64
C SER A 191 -8.82 9.41 2.03
N ILE A 192 -8.74 9.50 0.70
CA ILE A 192 -9.05 10.72 -0.04
C ILE A 192 -10.56 10.84 -0.27
N GLY A 193 -11.13 12.01 0.01
CA GLY A 193 -12.52 12.33 -0.30
C GLY A 193 -12.71 12.85 -1.74
N ALA A 194 -13.97 12.90 -2.18
CA ALA A 194 -14.30 13.34 -3.53
C ALA A 194 -13.83 14.76 -3.82
N ALA A 195 -14.11 15.71 -2.92
CA ALA A 195 -13.70 17.11 -3.10
C ALA A 195 -12.17 17.28 -3.08
N GLU A 196 -11.46 16.49 -2.28
CA GLU A 196 -9.99 16.48 -2.22
C GLU A 196 -9.39 15.96 -3.52
N LEU A 197 -9.96 14.85 -4.02
CA LEU A 197 -9.54 14.26 -5.29
C LEU A 197 -9.84 15.19 -6.47
N ASP A 198 -11.03 15.78 -6.53
CA ASP A 198 -11.43 16.71 -7.59
C ASP A 198 -10.50 17.94 -7.60
N ALA A 199 -10.15 18.49 -6.44
CA ALA A 199 -9.19 19.60 -6.33
C ALA A 199 -7.77 19.18 -6.78
N LEU A 200 -7.32 17.97 -6.43
CA LEU A 200 -6.04 17.45 -6.89
C LEU A 200 -6.01 17.24 -8.40
N LEU A 201 -7.08 16.71 -8.97
CA LEU A 201 -7.18 16.48 -10.42
C LEU A 201 -7.27 17.79 -11.23
N ALA A 202 -7.96 18.79 -10.70
CA ALA A 202 -7.96 20.12 -11.30
C ALA A 202 -6.54 20.72 -11.32
N LEU A 203 -5.80 20.59 -10.22
CA LEU A 203 -4.39 20.99 -10.15
C LEU A 203 -3.52 20.16 -11.13
N ALA A 204 -3.76 18.88 -11.24
CA ALA A 204 -3.04 17.99 -12.17
C ALA A 204 -3.27 18.39 -13.63
N ALA A 205 -4.51 18.71 -14.00
CA ALA A 205 -4.85 19.22 -15.33
C ALA A 205 -4.21 20.58 -15.64
N GLU A 206 -4.17 21.49 -14.64
CA GLU A 206 -3.54 22.82 -14.75
C GLU A 206 -2.01 22.72 -14.92
N LYS A 207 -1.36 21.90 -14.11
CA LYS A 207 0.11 21.81 -14.02
C LYS A 207 0.72 20.73 -14.91
N GLY A 208 -0.08 19.85 -15.51
CA GLY A 208 0.35 18.85 -16.47
C GLY A 208 1.05 17.63 -15.84
N PHE A 209 0.67 17.20 -14.63
CA PHE A 209 1.15 15.97 -14.01
C PHE A 209 0.04 14.89 -13.95
N ALA A 210 0.44 13.62 -13.81
CA ALA A 210 -0.48 12.51 -13.61
C ALA A 210 -0.70 12.22 -12.13
N VAL A 211 -1.83 11.58 -11.78
CA VAL A 211 -2.09 11.07 -10.42
C VAL A 211 -1.97 9.55 -10.40
N ILE A 212 -1.18 9.01 -9.47
CA ILE A 212 -1.06 7.57 -9.19
C ILE A 212 -1.70 7.32 -7.84
N SER A 213 -2.78 6.53 -7.81
CA SER A 213 -3.47 6.15 -6.58
C SER A 213 -3.16 4.70 -6.23
N ASP A 214 -2.40 4.49 -5.14
CA ASP A 214 -2.15 3.15 -4.62
C ASP A 214 -3.33 2.72 -3.75
N GLU A 215 -4.14 1.79 -4.27
CA GLU A 215 -5.40 1.36 -3.68
C GLU A 215 -5.32 -0.07 -3.12
N VAL A 216 -4.12 -0.56 -2.81
CA VAL A 216 -3.94 -1.95 -2.32
C VAL A 216 -4.70 -2.24 -1.03
N PHE A 217 -5.00 -1.23 -0.22
CA PHE A 217 -5.77 -1.36 1.02
C PHE A 217 -7.26 -1.02 0.88
N VAL A 218 -7.76 -0.84 -0.33
CA VAL A 218 -9.15 -0.40 -0.58
C VAL A 218 -10.21 -1.32 0.05
N ASP A 219 -9.91 -2.61 0.20
CA ASP A 219 -10.81 -3.61 0.79
C ASP A 219 -10.87 -3.55 2.33
N TYR A 220 -9.97 -2.79 2.98
CA TYR A 220 -9.84 -2.73 4.44
C TYR A 220 -10.26 -1.36 4.98
N ARG A 221 -11.57 -1.04 4.95
CA ARG A 221 -12.13 0.22 5.43
C ARG A 221 -12.99 0.03 6.67
N TYR A 222 -12.71 0.78 7.74
CA TYR A 222 -13.45 0.73 9.03
C TYR A 222 -14.79 1.45 8.96
N SER A 223 -14.79 2.58 8.33
CA SER A 223 -15.98 3.33 8.00
C SER A 223 -15.76 3.99 6.67
N SER A 224 -16.70 3.84 5.76
CA SER A 224 -16.73 4.70 4.59
C SER A 224 -17.33 6.03 5.03
N ARG A 225 -16.56 7.11 4.97
CA ARG A 225 -17.19 8.43 4.90
C ARG A 225 -17.98 8.46 3.61
N PRO A 226 -19.16 9.11 3.58
CA PRO A 226 -20.00 9.15 2.37
C PRO A 226 -19.28 9.75 1.14
N ASP A 227 -18.26 10.55 1.37
CA ASP A 227 -17.45 11.24 0.36
C ASP A 227 -16.15 10.52 -0.02
N ASP A 228 -15.78 9.41 0.64
CA ASP A 228 -14.57 8.66 0.32
C ASP A 228 -14.62 8.09 -1.10
N VAL A 229 -13.52 8.25 -1.85
CA VAL A 229 -13.35 7.69 -3.20
C VAL A 229 -12.47 6.43 -3.13
N PRO A 230 -13.07 5.23 -3.24
CA PRO A 230 -12.29 3.99 -3.17
C PRO A 230 -11.37 3.79 -4.37
N VAL A 231 -11.77 4.22 -5.56
CA VAL A 231 -11.02 4.04 -6.81
C VAL A 231 -10.90 5.37 -7.52
N ALA A 232 -9.70 5.95 -7.52
CA ALA A 232 -9.46 7.28 -8.10
C ALA A 232 -9.66 7.31 -9.63
N ALA A 233 -9.38 6.21 -10.32
CA ALA A 233 -9.57 6.09 -11.77
C ALA A 233 -11.03 6.07 -12.25
N VAL A 234 -12.01 6.31 -11.36
CA VAL A 234 -13.38 6.66 -11.79
C VAL A 234 -13.49 8.08 -12.31
N ARG A 235 -12.51 8.95 -11.98
CA ARG A 235 -12.38 10.32 -12.47
C ARG A 235 -11.57 10.34 -13.78
N SER A 236 -11.75 11.38 -14.59
CA SER A 236 -11.13 11.47 -15.93
C SER A 236 -10.65 12.86 -16.32
N GLU A 237 -10.65 13.82 -15.41
CA GLU A 237 -10.27 15.21 -15.65
C GLU A 237 -8.76 15.36 -15.93
N ALA A 238 -7.95 14.44 -15.39
CA ALA A 238 -6.53 14.29 -15.65
C ALA A 238 -6.17 12.81 -15.84
N LEU A 239 -4.93 12.48 -16.20
CA LEU A 239 -4.46 11.10 -16.18
C LEU A 239 -4.42 10.57 -14.75
N VAL A 240 -5.14 9.48 -14.49
CA VAL A 240 -5.21 8.80 -13.20
C VAL A 240 -4.92 7.32 -13.38
N PHE A 241 -4.08 6.78 -12.50
CA PHE A 241 -3.71 5.37 -12.47
C PHE A 241 -4.01 4.80 -11.08
N SER A 242 -5.01 3.93 -10.97
CA SER A 242 -5.33 3.20 -9.75
C SER A 242 -4.58 1.87 -9.73
N LEU A 243 -3.84 1.60 -8.65
CA LEU A 243 -3.04 0.39 -8.47
C LEU A 243 -3.74 -0.58 -7.52
N GLY A 244 -3.79 -1.85 -7.88
CA GLY A 244 -4.30 -2.91 -7.05
C GLY A 244 -3.54 -4.22 -7.23
N GLY A 245 -3.89 -5.26 -6.47
CA GLY A 245 -3.23 -6.54 -6.62
C GLY A 245 -3.61 -7.59 -5.58
N LEU A 246 -3.34 -8.84 -5.90
CA LEU A 246 -3.64 -10.01 -5.06
C LEU A 246 -3.01 -9.95 -3.66
N SER A 247 -1.93 -9.20 -3.50
CA SER A 247 -1.19 -9.10 -2.22
C SER A 247 -2.08 -8.71 -1.05
N LYS A 248 -3.07 -7.84 -1.27
CA LYS A 248 -3.99 -7.34 -0.25
C LYS A 248 -5.42 -7.77 -0.55
N SER A 249 -5.90 -7.57 -1.79
CA SER A 249 -7.28 -7.89 -2.18
C SER A 249 -7.63 -9.40 -2.14
N ALA A 250 -6.61 -10.26 -2.06
CA ALA A 250 -6.78 -11.69 -1.86
C ALA A 250 -5.87 -12.28 -0.77
N ALA A 251 -5.04 -11.45 -0.11
CA ALA A 251 -4.02 -11.89 0.84
C ALA A 251 -3.01 -12.90 0.27
N LEU A 252 -2.71 -12.81 -1.04
CA LEU A 252 -1.85 -13.73 -1.79
C LEU A 252 -0.62 -13.02 -2.39
N PRO A 253 0.27 -12.40 -1.58
CA PRO A 253 1.44 -11.67 -2.07
C PRO A 253 2.44 -12.55 -2.82
N GLN A 254 2.49 -13.85 -2.51
CA GLN A 254 3.39 -14.83 -3.13
C GLN A 254 3.03 -15.16 -4.58
N LEU A 255 1.80 -14.91 -5.02
CA LEU A 255 1.36 -15.23 -6.38
C LEU A 255 1.72 -14.15 -7.41
N LYS A 256 2.27 -13.03 -6.95
CA LYS A 256 2.89 -12.01 -7.80
C LYS A 256 2.02 -11.56 -8.98
N LEU A 257 0.82 -11.03 -8.69
CA LEU A 257 -0.03 -10.38 -9.67
C LEU A 257 -0.66 -9.11 -9.09
N GLY A 258 -0.44 -7.99 -9.78
CA GLY A 258 -1.05 -6.70 -9.57
C GLY A 258 -1.62 -6.15 -10.87
N TRP A 259 -2.15 -4.95 -10.84
CA TRP A 259 -2.71 -4.28 -12.02
C TRP A 259 -2.68 -2.76 -11.88
N ILE A 260 -2.71 -2.12 -13.05
CA ILE A 260 -2.93 -0.69 -13.24
C ILE A 260 -4.27 -0.52 -13.92
N LEU A 261 -5.19 0.25 -13.34
CA LEU A 261 -6.39 0.74 -14.00
C LEU A 261 -6.16 2.20 -14.39
N ALA A 262 -6.14 2.50 -15.68
CA ALA A 262 -5.89 3.84 -16.20
C ALA A 262 -7.19 4.55 -16.59
N ASN A 263 -7.28 5.84 -16.31
CA ASN A 263 -8.35 6.72 -16.79
C ASN A 263 -7.80 8.13 -17.08
N GLY A 264 -8.55 8.92 -17.83
CA GLY A 264 -8.18 10.28 -18.19
C GLY A 264 -8.83 10.77 -19.47
N PRO A 265 -8.48 11.98 -19.92
CA PRO A 265 -8.89 12.50 -21.22
C PRO A 265 -8.45 11.56 -22.34
N ALA A 266 -9.28 11.41 -23.39
CA ALA A 266 -9.16 10.35 -24.38
C ALA A 266 -7.76 10.24 -25.03
N ALA A 267 -7.23 11.33 -25.57
CA ALA A 267 -5.94 11.28 -26.28
C ALA A 267 -4.74 11.02 -25.37
N PRO A 268 -4.57 11.69 -24.21
CA PRO A 268 -3.52 11.34 -23.23
C PRO A 268 -3.64 9.91 -22.70
N LEU A 269 -4.85 9.42 -22.45
CA LEU A 269 -5.09 8.05 -21.97
C LEU A 269 -4.66 7.01 -23.01
N GLU A 270 -5.01 7.21 -24.28
CA GLU A 270 -4.62 6.30 -25.35
C GLU A 270 -3.09 6.25 -25.51
N ASP A 271 -2.41 7.40 -25.44
CA ASP A 271 -0.95 7.45 -25.52
C ASP A 271 -0.30 6.76 -24.29
N ALA A 272 -0.81 7.01 -23.10
CA ALA A 272 -0.33 6.36 -21.87
C ALA A 272 -0.49 4.83 -21.93
N LEU A 273 -1.63 4.34 -22.41
CA LEU A 273 -1.88 2.90 -22.54
C LEU A 273 -0.96 2.26 -23.58
N ARG A 274 -0.67 2.93 -24.71
CA ARG A 274 0.29 2.44 -25.72
C ARG A 274 1.71 2.36 -25.16
N ARG A 275 2.13 3.38 -24.39
CA ARG A 275 3.45 3.38 -23.72
C ARG A 275 3.57 2.31 -22.65
N LEU A 276 2.52 2.13 -21.82
CA LEU A 276 2.46 1.06 -20.84
C LEU A 276 2.53 -0.32 -21.50
N GLU A 277 1.82 -0.52 -22.62
CA GLU A 277 1.87 -1.75 -23.39
C GLU A 277 3.28 -2.03 -23.90
N TRP A 278 3.97 -1.00 -24.42
CA TRP A 278 5.36 -1.13 -24.88
C TRP A 278 6.33 -1.54 -23.75
N VAL A 279 6.18 -0.91 -22.57
CA VAL A 279 6.97 -1.30 -21.37
C VAL A 279 6.62 -2.72 -20.95
N ALA A 280 5.34 -3.05 -20.88
CA ALA A 280 4.87 -4.38 -20.48
C ALA A 280 5.35 -5.48 -21.42
N ASP A 281 5.36 -5.24 -22.74
CA ASP A 281 5.87 -6.17 -23.76
C ASP A 281 7.37 -6.45 -23.61
N THR A 282 8.11 -5.46 -23.11
CA THR A 282 9.55 -5.62 -22.84
C THR A 282 9.83 -6.60 -21.69
N TYR A 283 8.95 -6.68 -20.70
CA TYR A 283 9.16 -7.50 -19.49
C TYR A 283 8.35 -8.81 -19.50
N LEU A 284 7.09 -8.79 -19.96
CA LEU A 284 6.14 -9.92 -19.93
C LEU A 284 6.10 -10.62 -18.57
N SER A 285 6.07 -9.83 -17.49
CA SER A 285 6.38 -10.27 -16.12
C SER A 285 5.39 -11.25 -15.52
N VAL A 286 4.11 -11.20 -15.94
CA VAL A 286 3.05 -11.97 -15.26
C VAL A 286 2.90 -13.33 -15.90
N GLY A 287 3.19 -14.41 -15.14
CA GLY A 287 3.07 -15.78 -15.61
C GLY A 287 1.64 -16.16 -16.01
N THR A 288 1.50 -16.92 -17.09
CA THR A 288 0.19 -17.40 -17.59
C THR A 288 -0.63 -18.18 -16.55
N PRO A 289 -0.04 -19.08 -15.75
CA PRO A 289 -0.82 -19.85 -14.76
C PRO A 289 -1.59 -18.98 -13.77
N VAL A 290 -0.96 -17.96 -13.19
CA VAL A 290 -1.64 -17.07 -12.22
C VAL A 290 -2.72 -16.22 -12.89
N GLN A 291 -2.53 -15.82 -14.15
CA GLN A 291 -3.55 -15.11 -14.93
C GLN A 291 -4.77 -15.99 -15.21
N LEU A 292 -4.57 -17.28 -15.50
CA LEU A 292 -5.65 -18.24 -15.70
C LEU A 292 -6.43 -18.51 -14.41
N ALA A 293 -5.74 -18.51 -13.27
CA ALA A 293 -6.32 -18.72 -11.94
C ALA A 293 -7.03 -17.49 -11.38
N LEU A 294 -6.76 -16.30 -11.90
CA LEU A 294 -7.15 -15.01 -11.29
C LEU A 294 -8.64 -14.91 -10.92
N PRO A 295 -9.62 -15.35 -11.73
CA PRO A 295 -11.03 -15.28 -11.34
C PRO A 295 -11.28 -15.99 -10.01
N ARG A 296 -10.70 -17.17 -9.81
CA ARG A 296 -10.88 -18.00 -8.62
C ARG A 296 -10.10 -17.47 -7.43
N LEU A 297 -8.91 -16.91 -7.68
CA LEU A 297 -8.08 -16.30 -6.65
C LEU A 297 -8.75 -15.06 -6.04
N LEU A 298 -9.40 -14.23 -6.85
CA LEU A 298 -10.17 -13.08 -6.37
C LEU A 298 -11.42 -13.49 -5.60
N GLU A 299 -12.12 -14.53 -6.04
CA GLU A 299 -13.27 -15.08 -5.33
C GLU A 299 -12.87 -15.65 -3.96
N HIS A 300 -11.84 -16.50 -3.93
CA HIS A 300 -11.33 -17.08 -2.68
C HIS A 300 -10.78 -16.01 -1.74
N GLY A 301 -10.09 -15.02 -2.28
CA GLY A 301 -9.48 -13.91 -1.53
C GLY A 301 -10.48 -13.13 -0.67
N ARG A 302 -11.75 -13.07 -1.05
CA ARG A 302 -12.79 -12.43 -0.24
C ARG A 302 -12.89 -13.03 1.18
N ARG A 303 -12.78 -14.35 1.32
CA ARG A 303 -12.80 -15.01 2.64
C ARG A 303 -11.59 -14.60 3.48
N ALA A 304 -10.42 -14.51 2.85
CA ALA A 304 -9.21 -14.06 3.53
C ALA A 304 -9.32 -12.59 3.97
N VAL A 305 -9.83 -11.72 3.11
CA VAL A 305 -10.10 -10.31 3.43
C VAL A 305 -11.07 -10.18 4.60
N GLU A 306 -12.18 -10.93 4.59
CA GLU A 306 -13.17 -10.95 5.69
C GLU A 306 -12.54 -11.39 7.02
N ALA A 307 -11.71 -12.45 7.01
CA ALA A 307 -11.02 -12.95 8.19
C ALA A 307 -9.99 -11.94 8.73
N ILE A 308 -9.19 -11.33 7.84
CA ILE A 308 -8.26 -10.26 8.19
C ILE A 308 -9.04 -9.09 8.79
N TRP A 309 -10.11 -8.68 8.14
CA TRP A 309 -10.93 -7.56 8.58
C TRP A 309 -11.49 -7.77 9.99
N ALA A 310 -12.08 -8.93 10.27
CA ALA A 310 -12.59 -9.27 11.60
C ALA A 310 -11.48 -9.21 12.68
N ARG A 311 -10.28 -9.68 12.34
CA ARG A 311 -9.11 -9.63 13.21
C ARG A 311 -8.65 -8.20 13.47
N VAL A 312 -8.50 -7.41 12.42
CA VAL A 312 -8.06 -6.01 12.49
C VAL A 312 -9.00 -5.19 13.37
N LEU A 313 -10.32 -5.35 13.19
CA LEU A 313 -11.31 -4.68 14.04
C LEU A 313 -11.21 -5.11 15.52
N ARG A 314 -10.92 -6.38 15.78
CA ARG A 314 -10.73 -6.88 17.15
C ARG A 314 -9.47 -6.30 17.79
N ASN A 315 -8.36 -6.28 17.06
CA ASN A 315 -7.09 -5.78 17.53
C ASN A 315 -7.10 -4.26 17.73
N GLU A 316 -7.77 -3.54 16.84
CA GLU A 316 -7.96 -2.09 16.98
C GLU A 316 -8.73 -1.73 18.25
N ARG A 317 -9.80 -2.46 18.57
CA ARG A 317 -10.54 -2.29 19.85
C ARG A 317 -9.66 -2.59 21.07
N ALA A 318 -8.83 -3.64 21.01
CA ALA A 318 -7.89 -3.96 22.07
C ALA A 318 -6.85 -2.86 22.28
N LEU A 319 -6.34 -2.28 21.19
CA LEU A 319 -5.40 -1.15 21.25
C LEU A 319 -6.05 0.08 21.92
N ARG A 320 -7.26 0.46 21.52
CA ARG A 320 -7.97 1.61 22.12
C ARG A 320 -8.33 1.35 23.58
N ALA A 321 -8.62 0.13 23.95
CA ALA A 321 -8.88 -0.22 25.36
C ALA A 321 -7.61 -0.08 26.21
N ALA A 322 -6.43 -0.37 25.65
CA ALA A 322 -5.15 -0.20 26.33
C ALA A 322 -4.71 1.28 26.44
N PHE A 323 -5.14 2.14 25.51
CA PHE A 323 -4.83 3.57 25.47
C PHE A 323 -6.12 4.40 25.43
N PRO A 324 -6.76 4.66 26.58
CA PRO A 324 -7.98 5.47 26.63
C PRO A 324 -7.76 6.90 26.15
N ALA A 325 -8.80 7.49 25.58
CA ALA A 325 -8.76 8.89 25.13
C ALA A 325 -8.42 9.86 26.26
N GLY A 326 -7.63 10.88 25.95
CA GLY A 326 -7.19 11.90 26.93
C GLY A 326 -5.95 11.50 27.73
N GLY A 327 -5.34 10.35 27.48
CA GLY A 327 -4.05 9.94 28.05
C GLY A 327 -2.85 10.65 27.39
N ALA A 328 -1.66 10.44 27.96
CA ALA A 328 -0.40 10.95 27.39
C ALA A 328 -0.05 10.31 26.03
N VAL A 329 -0.47 9.07 25.83
CA VAL A 329 -0.36 8.35 24.56
C VAL A 329 -1.71 8.36 23.85
N THR A 330 -1.74 8.72 22.58
CA THR A 330 -2.98 8.77 21.80
C THR A 330 -2.88 7.84 20.59
N VAL A 331 -3.95 7.06 20.35
CA VAL A 331 -4.10 6.29 19.12
C VAL A 331 -4.74 7.20 18.07
N ALA A 332 -4.03 7.44 16.97
CA ALA A 332 -4.56 8.24 15.87
C ALA A 332 -5.86 7.63 15.30
N PRO A 333 -6.76 8.44 14.75
CA PRO A 333 -7.92 7.90 14.04
C PRO A 333 -7.47 6.97 12.90
N VAL A 334 -7.99 5.75 12.89
CA VAL A 334 -7.73 4.78 11.81
C VAL A 334 -9.05 4.61 11.06
N ALA A 335 -9.07 4.94 9.78
CA ALA A 335 -10.25 4.78 8.94
C ALA A 335 -10.15 3.54 8.03
N ALA A 336 -8.95 3.03 7.79
CA ALA A 336 -8.73 1.89 6.91
C ALA A 336 -7.35 1.24 7.13
N GLY A 337 -7.07 0.15 6.39
CA GLY A 337 -5.81 -0.56 6.44
C GLY A 337 -5.72 -1.50 7.64
N TRP A 338 -4.52 -1.97 7.95
CA TRP A 338 -4.23 -2.85 9.08
C TRP A 338 -3.04 -2.39 9.93
N ALA A 339 -2.74 -1.12 9.89
CA ALA A 339 -1.78 -0.47 10.77
C ALA A 339 -2.48 0.56 11.66
N ALA A 340 -1.90 0.84 12.81
CA ALA A 340 -2.33 1.92 13.68
C ALA A 340 -1.12 2.72 14.14
N CYS A 341 -1.29 4.05 14.24
CA CYS A 341 -0.27 4.99 14.68
C CYS A 341 -0.57 5.46 16.10
N LEU A 342 0.44 5.40 16.97
CA LEU A 342 0.38 5.93 18.33
C LEU A 342 1.26 7.16 18.40
N ARG A 343 0.73 8.26 18.92
CA ARG A 343 1.52 9.44 19.30
C ARG A 343 1.89 9.32 20.76
N VAL A 344 3.19 9.34 21.04
CA VAL A 344 3.74 9.27 22.40
C VAL A 344 4.34 10.62 22.79
N PRO A 345 4.60 10.91 24.08
CA PRO A 345 5.31 12.11 24.48
C PRO A 345 6.73 12.17 23.86
N ALA A 346 7.09 13.29 23.26
CA ALA A 346 8.40 13.52 22.62
C ALA A 346 9.50 13.84 23.66
N VAL A 347 9.67 12.98 24.66
CA VAL A 347 10.65 13.16 25.75
C VAL A 347 11.98 12.47 25.47
N ARG A 348 12.02 11.57 24.50
CA ARG A 348 13.22 10.87 24.01
C ARG A 348 13.02 10.44 22.55
N PRO A 349 14.10 10.16 21.78
CA PRO A 349 14.01 9.71 20.40
C PRO A 349 13.17 8.43 20.25
N GLU A 350 12.40 8.31 19.15
CA GLU A 350 11.55 7.16 18.85
C GLU A 350 12.33 5.83 18.86
N GLU A 351 13.55 5.85 18.30
CA GLU A 351 14.40 4.66 18.24
C GLU A 351 14.75 4.14 19.64
N GLU A 352 15.00 5.03 20.61
CA GLU A 352 15.25 4.64 22.00
C GLU A 352 14.00 4.07 22.68
N ILE A 353 12.83 4.62 22.37
CA ILE A 353 11.56 4.05 22.85
C ILE A 353 11.36 2.65 22.31
N VAL A 354 11.57 2.44 21.00
CA VAL A 354 11.43 1.11 20.37
C VAL A 354 12.44 0.10 20.92
N LEU A 355 13.68 0.50 21.13
CA LEU A 355 14.71 -0.36 21.73
C LEU A 355 14.36 -0.76 23.17
N ASP A 356 13.90 0.18 23.99
CA ASP A 356 13.46 -0.09 25.36
C ASP A 356 12.24 -1.04 25.39
N LEU A 357 11.25 -0.80 24.52
CA LEU A 357 10.10 -1.71 24.37
C LEU A 357 10.53 -3.13 23.99
N LEU A 358 11.49 -3.26 23.09
CA LEU A 358 12.04 -4.55 22.71
C LEU A 358 12.86 -5.20 23.84
N GLU A 359 13.77 -4.46 24.46
CA GLU A 359 14.73 -5.00 25.42
C GLU A 359 14.13 -5.24 26.81
N SER A 360 13.30 -4.32 27.30
CA SER A 360 12.77 -4.34 28.66
C SER A 360 11.36 -4.91 28.76
N HIS A 361 10.56 -4.83 27.68
CA HIS A 361 9.15 -5.23 27.69
C HIS A 361 8.80 -6.37 26.73
N ASP A 362 9.78 -6.88 25.98
CA ASP A 362 9.61 -7.98 25.01
C ASP A 362 8.52 -7.70 23.96
N VAL A 363 8.43 -6.46 23.45
CA VAL A 363 7.49 -6.04 22.41
C VAL A 363 8.22 -5.29 21.30
N LEU A 364 8.02 -5.70 20.06
CA LEU A 364 8.54 -5.02 18.88
C LEU A 364 7.44 -4.21 18.22
N VAL A 365 7.75 -2.92 17.95
CA VAL A 365 6.93 -2.00 17.17
C VAL A 365 7.83 -1.25 16.17
N HIS A 366 7.27 -0.61 15.14
CA HIS A 366 8.05 0.27 14.29
C HIS A 366 8.10 1.70 14.83
N PRO A 367 9.26 2.37 14.76
CA PRO A 367 9.34 3.81 14.95
C PRO A 367 8.70 4.54 13.76
N GLY A 368 8.18 5.76 14.02
CA GLY A 368 7.51 6.56 12.98
C GLY A 368 8.43 6.97 11.83
N TYR A 369 9.71 7.19 12.09
CA TYR A 369 10.66 7.57 11.05
C TYR A 369 10.82 6.52 9.94
N PHE A 370 10.46 5.25 10.17
CA PHE A 370 10.40 4.24 9.10
C PHE A 370 9.35 4.58 8.03
N TYR A 371 8.36 5.38 8.38
CA TYR A 371 7.28 5.84 7.50
C TYR A 371 7.38 7.33 7.18
N GLU A 372 8.49 7.96 7.55
CA GLU A 372 8.78 9.37 7.28
C GLU A 372 7.76 10.34 7.89
N PHE A 373 7.34 10.07 9.11
CA PHE A 373 6.59 11.07 9.87
C PHE A 373 7.40 12.36 9.97
N PRO A 374 6.78 13.53 9.70
CA PRO A 374 7.47 14.81 9.69
C PRO A 374 7.90 15.29 11.10
N SER A 375 7.41 14.65 12.15
CA SER A 375 7.77 14.90 13.55
C SER A 375 8.06 13.59 14.25
N GLU A 376 8.93 13.63 15.24
CA GLU A 376 9.17 12.50 16.15
C GLU A 376 7.96 12.19 17.03
N ALA A 377 8.10 11.12 17.81
CA ALA A 377 7.11 10.65 18.78
C ALA A 377 5.93 9.86 18.18
N TRP A 378 6.19 9.17 17.09
CA TRP A 378 5.25 8.24 16.51
C TRP A 378 5.74 6.80 16.60
N LEU A 379 4.83 5.89 16.95
CA LEU A 379 5.03 4.45 16.88
C LEU A 379 3.96 3.85 15.96
N VAL A 380 4.34 2.83 15.20
CA VAL A 380 3.41 2.15 14.29
C VAL A 380 3.32 0.68 14.66
N VAL A 381 2.10 0.19 14.79
CA VAL A 381 1.80 -1.23 15.05
C VAL A 381 0.96 -1.82 13.94
N SER A 382 1.21 -3.08 13.61
CA SER A 382 0.35 -3.87 12.75
C SER A 382 -0.81 -4.45 13.56
N LEU A 383 -2.00 -4.42 13.00
CA LEU A 383 -3.22 -5.01 13.56
C LEU A 383 -3.44 -6.47 13.07
N LEU A 384 -2.46 -7.06 12.38
CA LEU A 384 -2.54 -8.43 11.84
C LEU A 384 -2.20 -9.56 12.84
N PRO A 385 -1.32 -9.38 13.84
CA PRO A 385 -0.97 -10.48 14.74
C PRO A 385 -2.19 -11.19 15.33
N PRO A 386 -2.08 -12.47 15.74
CA PRO A 386 -3.17 -13.17 16.40
C PRO A 386 -3.72 -12.36 17.58
N PRO A 387 -5.04 -12.38 17.83
CA PRO A 387 -5.68 -11.47 18.80
C PRO A 387 -5.18 -11.59 20.23
N ASP A 388 -4.77 -12.77 20.65
CA ASP A 388 -4.16 -13.03 21.96
C ASP A 388 -2.76 -12.41 22.06
N VAL A 389 -1.93 -12.60 21.04
CA VAL A 389 -0.60 -12.00 20.91
C VAL A 389 -0.71 -10.48 20.89
N PHE A 390 -1.64 -9.95 20.10
CA PHE A 390 -1.85 -8.50 19.98
C PHE A 390 -2.35 -7.89 21.30
N ALA A 391 -3.32 -8.51 21.96
CA ALA A 391 -3.87 -8.00 23.20
C ALA A 391 -2.82 -7.94 24.32
N GLU A 392 -1.99 -8.99 24.47
CA GLU A 392 -0.88 -8.98 25.41
C GLU A 392 0.16 -7.92 25.04
N GLY A 393 0.52 -7.79 23.74
CA GLY A 393 1.44 -6.75 23.26
C GLY A 393 0.94 -5.34 23.57
N ALA A 394 -0.35 -5.05 23.30
CA ALA A 394 -0.97 -3.76 23.61
C ALA A 394 -0.95 -3.43 25.11
N GLN A 395 -1.16 -4.44 25.97
CA GLN A 395 -1.07 -4.26 27.42
C GLN A 395 0.37 -3.98 27.88
N ARG A 396 1.37 -4.63 27.30
CA ARG A 396 2.79 -4.37 27.61
C ARG A 396 3.19 -2.96 27.15
N LEU A 397 2.76 -2.56 25.94
CA LEU A 397 2.95 -1.19 25.48
C LEU A 397 2.35 -0.17 26.43
N ALA A 398 1.12 -0.39 26.90
CA ALA A 398 0.48 0.53 27.84
C ALA A 398 1.24 0.61 29.16
N ARG A 399 1.69 -0.53 29.72
CA ARG A 399 2.50 -0.53 30.94
C ARG A 399 3.84 0.18 30.80
N ALA A 400 4.42 0.20 29.61
CA ALA A 400 5.71 0.82 29.36
C ALA A 400 5.60 2.32 29.05
N LEU A 401 4.48 2.75 28.45
CA LEU A 401 4.31 4.11 27.91
C LEU A 401 3.40 5.02 28.74
N LEU A 402 2.65 4.48 29.70
CA LEU A 402 1.78 5.21 30.64
C LEU A 402 2.39 5.22 32.04
#